data_f60b0b83fe13fad685f7063144eded43
#
_entry.id   f60b0b83fe13fad685f7063144eded43
#
_cell.length_a   1.000
_cell.length_b   1.000
_cell.length_c   1.000
_cell.angle_alpha   90.00
_cell.angle_beta   90.00
_cell.angle_gamma   90.00
#
_symmetry.space_group_name_H-M   'P 1'
#
loop_
_entity.id
_entity.type
_entity.pdbx_description
1 polymer ?
#
loop_
_entity_poly.entity_id
_entity_poly.type
_entity_poly.pdbx_seq_one_letter_code
_entity_poly.pdbx_strand_id
1 'polypeptide(L)'
;MVEIEGKVCNTSISIQIDPGAFQSYVSPKTVDVCKLDKVKHEKPWLVQLAMGMKRKVSEIVRDFEVNLNGSLARINLKILPLGSYGILIGME
;
A
#
# COMPACT_ATOMS: atom_id res chain seq x y z
N MET A 1 8.65 7.27 -11.45
CA MET A 1 8.45 6.52 -10.21
C MET A 1 9.46 7.00 -9.17
N VAL A 2 9.00 7.34 -8.00
CA VAL A 2 9.87 7.89 -6.94
C VAL A 2 9.84 6.95 -5.75
N GLU A 3 11.02 6.64 -5.23
CA GLU A 3 11.16 5.83 -4.02
C GLU A 3 11.60 6.74 -2.88
N ILE A 4 10.88 6.66 -1.77
CA ILE A 4 11.21 7.41 -0.57
C ILE A 4 11.21 6.45 0.63
N GLU A 5 11.89 6.85 1.69
CA GLU A 5 11.86 6.13 2.95
C GLU A 5 10.94 6.86 3.92
N GLY A 6 9.99 6.14 4.48
CA GLY A 6 9.07 6.70 5.47
C GLY A 6 9.05 5.85 6.72
N LYS A 7 8.50 6.42 7.80
CA LYS A 7 8.31 5.68 9.04
C LYS A 7 6.84 5.41 9.28
N VAL A 8 6.54 4.14 9.54
CA VAL A 8 5.21 3.69 9.94
C VAL A 8 5.38 2.88 11.20
N CYS A 9 4.68 3.25 12.27
CA CYS A 9 4.76 2.59 13.57
C CYS A 9 6.23 2.44 14.05
N ASN A 10 7.02 3.51 13.91
CA ASN A 10 8.45 3.54 14.27
C ASN A 10 9.33 2.58 13.46
N THR A 11 8.83 2.09 12.34
CA THR A 11 9.58 1.19 11.46
C THR A 11 9.85 1.90 10.14
N SER A 12 11.10 1.87 9.69
CA SER A 12 11.45 2.43 8.38
C SER A 12 10.93 1.52 7.27
N ILE A 13 10.21 2.11 6.34
CA ILE A 13 9.57 1.37 5.24
C ILE A 13 9.90 2.06 3.93
N SER A 14 10.21 1.26 2.92
CA SER A 14 10.40 1.75 1.57
C SER A 14 9.04 2.03 0.93
N ILE A 15 8.81 3.28 0.55
CA ILE A 15 7.56 3.74 -0.06
C ILE A 15 7.85 4.13 -1.50
N GLN A 16 7.08 3.57 -2.41
CA GLN A 16 7.19 3.90 -3.82
C GLN A 16 5.99 4.73 -4.25
N ILE A 17 6.24 5.85 -4.90
CA ILE A 17 5.19 6.70 -5.47
C ILE A 17 5.18 6.48 -6.97
N ASP A 18 4.05 5.98 -7.48
CA ASP A 18 3.89 5.65 -8.89
C ASP A 18 2.74 6.48 -9.48
N PRO A 19 3.06 7.54 -10.24
CA PRO A 19 2.00 8.36 -10.85
C PRO A 19 1.16 7.62 -11.88
N GLY A 20 1.64 6.48 -12.39
CA GLY A 20 0.88 5.66 -13.34
C GLY A 20 -0.08 4.68 -12.68
N ALA A 21 -0.03 4.54 -11.37
CA ALA A 21 -0.93 3.65 -10.65
C ALA A 21 -2.16 4.43 -10.16
N PHE A 22 -3.33 3.81 -10.28
CA PHE A 22 -4.59 4.44 -9.84
C PHE A 22 -4.93 4.15 -8.39
N GLN A 23 -4.27 3.19 -7.77
CA GLN A 23 -4.60 2.75 -6.42
C GLN A 23 -3.34 2.59 -5.61
N SER A 24 -3.50 2.59 -4.29
CA SER A 24 -2.39 2.44 -3.35
C SER A 24 -2.44 1.06 -2.71
N TYR A 25 -1.25 0.50 -2.39
CA TYR A 25 -1.11 -0.85 -1.90
C TYR A 25 -0.15 -0.91 -0.72
N VAL A 26 -0.32 -1.93 0.12
CA VAL A 26 0.59 -2.21 1.23
C VAL A 26 0.93 -3.70 1.23
N SER A 27 2.18 -4.04 1.52
CA SER A 27 2.58 -5.44 1.59
C SER A 27 2.01 -6.11 2.84
N PRO A 28 1.70 -7.42 2.78
CA PRO A 28 1.24 -8.17 3.95
C PRO A 28 2.24 -8.12 5.10
N LYS A 29 3.53 -8.13 4.79
CA LYS A 29 4.57 -8.05 5.80
C LYS A 29 4.50 -6.73 6.58
N THR A 30 4.28 -5.62 5.90
CA THR A 30 4.13 -4.31 6.54
C THR A 30 2.90 -4.28 7.44
N VAL A 31 1.80 -4.86 7.01
CA VAL A 31 0.58 -4.97 7.82
C VAL A 31 0.87 -5.74 9.11
N ASP A 32 1.59 -6.84 9.02
CA ASP A 32 1.92 -7.66 10.19
C ASP A 32 2.88 -6.94 11.14
N VAL A 33 3.94 -6.33 10.59
CA VAL A 33 4.96 -5.64 11.40
C VAL A 33 4.37 -4.42 12.11
N CYS A 34 3.54 -3.66 11.42
CA CYS A 34 2.93 -2.45 11.97
C CYS A 34 1.59 -2.71 12.66
N LYS A 35 1.13 -3.95 12.67
CA LYS A 35 -0.16 -4.35 13.27
C LYS A 35 -1.30 -3.46 12.80
N LEU A 36 -1.36 -3.25 11.50
CA LEU A 36 -2.40 -2.44 10.90
C LEU A 36 -3.73 -3.18 10.89
N ASP A 37 -4.81 -2.45 11.15
CA ASP A 37 -6.15 -3.02 11.08
C ASP A 37 -6.54 -3.24 9.62
N LYS A 38 -6.89 -4.48 9.28
CA LYS A 38 -7.33 -4.83 7.95
C LYS A 38 -8.80 -5.21 7.95
N VAL A 39 -9.49 -4.80 6.89
CA VAL A 39 -10.91 -5.10 6.69
C VAL A 39 -11.03 -6.01 5.48
N LYS A 40 -11.76 -7.11 5.66
CA LYS A 40 -12.03 -8.04 4.56
C LYS A 40 -13.21 -7.52 3.73
N HIS A 41 -13.03 -7.45 2.43
CA HIS A 41 -14.07 -7.02 1.53
C HIS A 41 -14.83 -8.23 0.98
N GLU A 42 -16.15 -8.12 0.84
CA GLU A 42 -16.99 -9.23 0.37
C GLU A 42 -16.69 -9.61 -1.08
N LYS A 43 -16.40 -8.61 -1.91
CA LYS A 43 -16.09 -8.83 -3.32
C LYS A 43 -14.62 -8.55 -3.56
N PRO A 44 -13.81 -9.58 -3.82
CA PRO A 44 -12.40 -9.35 -4.10
C PRO A 44 -12.21 -8.59 -5.41
N TRP A 45 -11.20 -7.72 -5.42
CA TRP A 45 -10.79 -7.04 -6.63
C TRP A 45 -9.75 -7.87 -7.37
N LEU A 46 -9.79 -7.79 -8.68
CA LEU A 46 -8.76 -8.38 -9.52
C LEU A 46 -7.76 -7.28 -9.90
N VAL A 47 -6.52 -7.43 -9.45
CA VAL A 47 -5.47 -6.47 -9.71
C VAL A 47 -4.48 -7.08 -10.69
N GLN A 48 -4.18 -6.37 -11.76
CA GLN A 48 -3.17 -6.78 -12.71
C GLN A 48 -1.83 -6.17 -12.35
N LEU A 49 -0.83 -7.02 -12.17
CA LEU A 49 0.53 -6.61 -11.86
C LEU A 49 1.31 -6.31 -13.15
N ALA A 50 2.47 -5.65 -12.99
CA ALA A 50 3.27 -5.17 -14.11
C ALA A 50 3.71 -6.27 -15.08
N MET A 51 3.77 -7.53 -14.63
CA MET A 51 4.17 -8.66 -15.45
C MET A 51 2.97 -9.43 -16.05
N GLY A 52 1.81 -8.82 -16.06
CA GLY A 52 0.60 -9.46 -16.56
C GLY A 52 -0.06 -10.45 -15.61
N MET A 53 0.55 -10.69 -14.46
CA MET A 53 -0.04 -11.53 -13.43
C MET A 53 -1.23 -10.84 -12.78
N LYS A 54 -2.29 -11.62 -12.52
CA LYS A 54 -3.48 -11.11 -11.83
C LYS A 54 -3.55 -11.68 -10.42
N ARG A 55 -3.89 -10.84 -9.46
CA ARG A 55 -4.07 -11.24 -8.08
C ARG A 55 -5.41 -10.78 -7.55
N LYS A 56 -6.04 -11.61 -6.74
CA LYS A 56 -7.26 -11.24 -6.04
C LYS A 56 -6.90 -10.55 -4.75
N VAL A 57 -7.47 -9.35 -4.56
CA VAL A 57 -7.28 -8.56 -3.35
C VAL A 57 -8.62 -8.51 -2.62
N SER A 58 -8.68 -9.05 -1.41
CA SER A 58 -9.90 -9.09 -0.61
C SER A 58 -9.78 -8.33 0.70
N GLU A 59 -8.59 -7.85 1.05
CA GLU A 59 -8.36 -7.14 2.30
C GLU A 59 -7.79 -5.76 2.01
N ILE A 60 -8.22 -4.78 2.78
CA ILE A 60 -7.74 -3.40 2.69
C ILE A 60 -7.44 -2.85 4.07
N VAL A 61 -6.55 -1.87 4.13
CA VAL A 61 -6.33 -1.02 5.29
C VAL A 61 -7.00 0.31 5.01
N ARG A 62 -7.97 0.70 5.82
CA ARG A 62 -8.71 1.95 5.65
C ARG A 62 -8.10 3.07 6.47
N ASP A 63 -8.22 4.29 5.95
CA ASP A 63 -7.82 5.51 6.65
C ASP A 63 -6.39 5.45 7.16
N PHE A 64 -5.50 4.83 6.37
CA PHE A 64 -4.09 4.80 6.71
C PHE A 64 -3.51 6.20 6.62
N GLU A 65 -2.96 6.67 7.74
CA GLU A 65 -2.35 7.98 7.80
C GLU A 65 -0.89 7.90 7.41
N VAL A 66 -0.52 8.66 6.40
CA VAL A 66 0.86 8.72 5.91
C VAL A 66 1.31 10.17 5.88
N ASN A 67 2.53 10.40 6.34
CA ASN A 67 3.15 11.71 6.28
C ASN A 67 4.11 11.75 5.09
N LEU A 68 3.78 12.58 4.12
CA LEU A 68 4.58 12.79 2.92
C LEU A 68 5.12 14.23 2.96
N ASN A 69 6.39 14.37 3.28
CA ASN A 69 7.07 15.68 3.30
C ASN A 69 6.32 16.73 4.15
N GLY A 70 5.87 16.34 5.34
CA GLY A 70 5.16 17.24 6.24
C GLY A 70 3.66 17.36 5.99
N SER A 71 3.14 16.74 4.94
CA SER A 71 1.70 16.71 4.67
C SER A 71 1.12 15.38 5.10
N LEU A 72 0.11 15.41 5.97
CA LEU A 72 -0.60 14.22 6.38
C LEU A 72 -1.71 13.92 5.38
N ALA A 73 -1.75 12.67 4.93
CA ALA A 73 -2.80 12.19 4.04
C ALA A 73 -3.39 10.91 4.61
N ARG A 74 -4.69 10.70 4.40
CA ARG A 74 -5.35 9.45 4.74
C ARG A 74 -5.73 8.75 3.45
N ILE A 75 -5.26 7.52 3.31
CA ILE A 75 -5.48 6.73 2.10
C ILE A 75 -5.92 5.33 2.47
N ASN A 76 -6.66 4.72 1.54
CA ASN A 76 -7.01 3.31 1.65
C ASN A 76 -5.96 2.50 0.89
N LEU A 77 -5.43 1.48 1.54
CA LEU A 77 -4.40 0.63 0.96
C LEU A 77 -4.95 -0.78 0.76
N LYS A 78 -4.83 -1.29 -0.46
CA LYS A 78 -5.12 -2.70 -0.72
C LYS A 78 -3.92 -3.54 -0.34
N ILE A 79 -4.16 -4.69 0.28
CA ILE A 79 -3.09 -5.58 0.72
C ILE A 79 -2.68 -6.46 -0.44
N LEU A 80 -1.44 -6.30 -0.88
CA LEU A 80 -0.90 -6.99 -2.04
C LEU A 80 0.60 -7.16 -1.86
N PRO A 81 1.19 -8.34 -2.18
CA PRO A 81 2.65 -8.48 -2.14
C PRO A 81 3.32 -7.50 -3.08
N LEU A 82 4.26 -6.72 -2.56
CA LEU A 82 4.95 -5.67 -3.30
C LEU A 82 6.46 -5.94 -3.49
N GLY A 83 6.90 -7.17 -3.28
CA GLY A 83 8.32 -7.49 -3.36
C GLY A 83 9.10 -6.78 -2.25
N SER A 84 10.06 -5.92 -2.63
CA SER A 84 10.90 -5.22 -1.67
C SER A 84 10.28 -3.96 -1.10
N TYR A 85 9.14 -3.51 -1.61
CA TYR A 85 8.48 -2.31 -1.12
C TYR A 85 7.48 -2.63 -0.04
N GLY A 86 7.38 -1.73 0.96
CA GLY A 86 6.36 -1.85 1.99
C GLY A 86 5.03 -1.24 1.58
N ILE A 87 5.08 -0.09 0.90
CA ILE A 87 3.89 0.66 0.47
C ILE A 87 4.11 1.18 -0.95
N LEU A 88 3.07 1.12 -1.76
CA LEU A 88 3.05 1.75 -3.07
C LEU A 88 1.89 2.75 -3.10
N ILE A 89 2.18 4.00 -3.38
CA ILE A 89 1.19 5.05 -3.45
C ILE A 89 0.93 5.38 -4.92
N GLY A 90 -0.32 5.19 -5.33
CA GLY A 90 -0.77 5.60 -6.65
C GLY A 90 -1.31 7.02 -6.63
N MET A 91 -1.24 7.69 -7.74
CA MET A 91 -1.81 9.03 -7.93
C MET A 91 -3.02 8.91 -8.83
N GLU A 92 -4.15 9.36 -8.34
CA GLU A 92 -5.38 9.43 -9.11
C GLU A 92 -5.44 10.65 -9.99
#